data_0336347c0bbf9ec9eae1de6fedae83a5
#
_entry.id   0336347c0bbf9ec9eae1de6fedae83a5
#
_cell.length_a   1.000
_cell.length_b   1.000
_cell.length_c   1.000
_cell.angle_alpha   90.00
_cell.angle_beta   90.00
_cell.angle_gamma   90.00
#
_symmetry.space_group_name_H-M   'P 1'
#
loop_
_entity.id
_entity.type
_entity.pdbx_description
1 polymer ?
#
loop_
_entity_poly.entity_id
_entity_poly.type
_entity_poly.pdbx_seq_one_letter_code
_entity_poly.pdbx_strand_id
1 'polypeptide(L)'
;MSTSNHFDSIADSFNRLWYFSNDYKDFVIQHIIDELTLSGEDILVDIGGGTGTFTSRLEQESCLKKAYCIEPASAMCEEASKLTNITAICGDAHTFLATKTPFTKILLKEVIHHIPEREAFWKTVHTMLPHRGKLLIITRPQHVAFPFFKAAKEAFARNQPPHELFESQLRECGFEVETTLRSHTFTLSKERWYEMLRHRFMSDLGVFSDEEIEEGIREIEENYTRESIDIIDNLIFITATKK
;
A
#
# COMPACT_ATOMS: atom_id res chain seq x y z
N MET A 1 18.48 6.37 2.98
CA MET A 1 18.15 5.18 3.80
C MET A 1 17.46 4.17 2.89
N SER A 2 17.54 2.86 3.15
CA SER A 2 16.70 1.90 2.44
C SER A 2 15.24 2.07 2.88
N THR A 3 14.28 1.70 2.03
CA THR A 3 12.84 1.77 2.36
C THR A 3 12.50 0.98 3.63
N SER A 4 13.08 -0.21 3.81
CA SER A 4 12.90 -1.02 5.02
C SER A 4 13.35 -0.27 6.29
N ASN A 5 14.52 0.38 6.27
CA ASN A 5 15.00 1.15 7.41
C ASN A 5 14.10 2.34 7.77
N HIS A 6 13.46 2.95 6.76
CA HIS A 6 12.47 4.01 6.99
C HIS A 6 11.26 3.47 7.75
N PHE A 7 10.68 2.37 7.30
CA PHE A 7 9.51 1.76 7.94
C PHE A 7 9.83 1.16 9.32
N ASP A 8 11.01 0.60 9.52
CA ASP A 8 11.47 0.16 10.85
C ASP A 8 11.46 1.33 11.87
N SER A 9 11.85 2.54 11.43
CA SER A 9 11.92 3.71 12.31
C SER A 9 10.56 4.26 12.77
N ILE A 10 9.49 3.95 12.06
CA ILE A 10 8.13 4.45 12.35
C ILE A 10 7.13 3.35 12.73
N ALA A 11 7.57 2.10 12.89
CA ALA A 11 6.70 0.94 13.10
C ALA A 11 5.73 1.12 14.28
N ASP A 12 6.21 1.58 15.44
CA ASP A 12 5.40 1.81 16.64
C ASP A 12 4.28 2.83 16.43
N SER A 13 4.50 3.81 15.55
CA SER A 13 3.54 4.88 15.27
C SER A 13 2.81 4.70 13.95
N PHE A 14 3.21 3.73 13.12
CA PHE A 14 2.72 3.55 11.75
C PHE A 14 1.20 3.48 11.66
N ASN A 15 0.59 2.60 12.44
CA ASN A 15 -0.87 2.46 12.44
C ASN A 15 -1.59 3.76 12.83
N ARG A 16 -1.01 4.55 13.75
CA ARG A 16 -1.52 5.86 14.13
C ARG A 16 -1.32 6.87 13.00
N LEU A 17 -0.15 6.93 12.39
CA LEU A 17 0.17 7.89 11.32
C LEU A 17 -0.69 7.66 10.08
N TRP A 18 -0.91 6.40 9.69
CA TRP A 18 -1.74 6.03 8.53
C TRP A 18 -3.23 5.87 8.86
N TYR A 19 -3.65 6.25 10.04
CA TYR A 19 -5.05 6.27 10.38
C TYR A 19 -5.69 7.60 9.95
N PHE A 20 -6.33 7.61 8.81
CA PHE A 20 -7.10 8.77 8.34
C PHE A 20 -8.50 8.81 8.99
N SER A 21 -9.25 7.73 8.85
CA SER A 21 -10.57 7.54 9.49
C SER A 21 -10.98 6.08 9.41
N ASN A 22 -12.01 5.68 10.18
CA ASN A 22 -12.62 4.36 10.02
C ASN A 22 -13.25 4.22 8.63
N ASP A 23 -14.01 5.22 8.20
CA ASP A 23 -14.67 5.23 6.89
C ASP A 23 -13.67 5.04 5.73
N TYR A 24 -12.47 5.64 5.83
CA TYR A 24 -11.41 5.41 4.84
C TYR A 24 -10.93 3.96 4.83
N LYS A 25 -10.72 3.37 6.02
CA LYS A 25 -10.34 1.95 6.10
C LYS A 25 -11.43 1.04 5.54
N ASP A 26 -12.68 1.28 5.91
CA ASP A 26 -13.84 0.53 5.42
C ASP A 26 -13.94 0.63 3.89
N PHE A 27 -13.78 1.83 3.35
CA PHE A 27 -13.75 2.06 1.91
C PHE A 27 -12.68 1.21 1.22
N VAL A 28 -11.45 1.23 1.70
CA VAL A 28 -10.35 0.46 1.08
C VAL A 28 -10.57 -1.05 1.21
N ILE A 29 -10.96 -1.52 2.39
CA ILE A 29 -11.21 -2.95 2.65
C ILE A 29 -12.33 -3.47 1.75
N GLN A 30 -13.46 -2.76 1.66
CA GLN A 30 -14.58 -3.20 0.83
C GLN A 30 -14.17 -3.32 -0.64
N HIS A 31 -13.42 -2.33 -1.16
CA HIS A 31 -12.95 -2.41 -2.54
C HIS A 31 -11.93 -3.53 -2.77
N ILE A 32 -11.08 -3.85 -1.81
CA ILE A 32 -10.18 -5.02 -1.92
C ILE A 32 -11.00 -6.31 -2.01
N ILE A 33 -12.00 -6.47 -1.14
CA ILE A 33 -12.89 -7.65 -1.13
C ILE A 33 -13.59 -7.80 -2.49
N ASP A 34 -14.17 -6.72 -3.01
CA ASP A 34 -14.90 -6.71 -4.27
C ASP A 34 -13.99 -7.02 -5.47
N GLU A 35 -12.85 -6.32 -5.60
CA GLU A 35 -11.92 -6.48 -6.71
C GLU A 35 -11.28 -7.88 -6.74
N LEU A 36 -10.83 -8.38 -5.61
CA LEU A 36 -10.31 -9.74 -5.49
C LEU A 36 -11.41 -10.81 -5.46
N THR A 37 -12.68 -10.43 -5.26
CA THR A 37 -13.80 -11.37 -5.04
C THR A 37 -13.45 -12.38 -3.94
N LEU A 38 -13.05 -11.86 -2.77
CA LEU A 38 -12.59 -12.69 -1.65
C LEU A 38 -13.72 -13.57 -1.09
N SER A 39 -13.36 -14.78 -0.72
CA SER A 39 -14.27 -15.78 -0.14
C SER A 39 -13.56 -16.67 0.88
N GLY A 40 -14.28 -17.44 1.64
CA GLY A 40 -13.75 -18.39 2.62
C GLY A 40 -12.86 -19.51 2.05
N GLU A 41 -12.86 -19.70 0.73
CA GLU A 41 -12.00 -20.69 0.06
C GLU A 41 -10.63 -20.12 -0.33
N ASP A 42 -10.45 -18.80 -0.24
CA ASP A 42 -9.26 -18.14 -0.74
C ASP A 42 -8.08 -18.18 0.26
N ILE A 43 -6.89 -18.26 -0.32
CA ILE A 43 -5.63 -18.05 0.37
C ILE A 43 -5.07 -16.73 -0.16
N LEU A 44 -5.07 -15.70 0.70
CA LEU A 44 -4.56 -14.36 0.40
C LEU A 44 -3.08 -14.25 0.78
N VAL A 45 -2.30 -13.62 -0.09
CA VAL A 45 -0.95 -13.15 0.20
C VAL A 45 -0.93 -11.64 0.05
N ASP A 46 -0.70 -10.94 1.14
CA ASP A 46 -0.52 -9.48 1.19
C ASP A 46 0.97 -9.17 1.22
N ILE A 47 1.51 -8.69 0.09
CA ILE A 47 2.93 -8.40 -0.07
C ILE A 47 3.19 -6.93 0.30
N GLY A 48 4.11 -6.71 1.24
CA GLY A 48 4.33 -5.40 1.86
C GLY A 48 3.17 -5.04 2.79
N GLY A 49 2.63 -6.03 3.50
CA GLY A 49 1.44 -5.86 4.34
C GLY A 49 1.67 -5.02 5.61
N GLY A 50 2.91 -4.56 5.84
CA GLY A 50 3.27 -3.70 6.97
C GLY A 50 2.96 -4.37 8.31
N THR A 51 2.24 -3.66 9.17
CA THR A 51 1.81 -4.18 10.49
C THR A 51 0.69 -5.21 10.43
N GLY A 52 0.29 -5.67 9.24
CA GLY A 52 -0.75 -6.69 9.05
C GLY A 52 -2.19 -6.22 9.30
N THR A 53 -2.41 -4.94 9.56
CA THR A 53 -3.73 -4.40 9.92
C THR A 53 -4.77 -4.63 8.82
N PHE A 54 -4.43 -4.42 7.55
CA PHE A 54 -5.33 -4.69 6.42
C PHE A 54 -5.50 -6.19 6.21
N THR A 55 -4.41 -6.96 6.23
CA THR A 55 -4.43 -8.43 6.07
C THR A 55 -5.35 -9.09 7.10
N SER A 56 -5.21 -8.69 8.37
CA SER A 56 -6.02 -9.22 9.48
C SER A 56 -7.51 -8.90 9.31
N ARG A 57 -7.81 -7.69 8.89
CA ARG A 57 -9.19 -7.28 8.69
C ARG A 57 -9.84 -7.95 7.47
N LEU A 58 -9.09 -8.11 6.38
CA LEU A 58 -9.55 -8.86 5.20
C LEU A 58 -9.85 -10.32 5.53
N GLU A 59 -9.01 -10.94 6.37
CA GLU A 59 -9.25 -12.30 6.84
C GLU A 59 -10.55 -12.39 7.65
N GLN A 60 -10.76 -11.48 8.60
CA GLN A 60 -11.95 -11.46 9.45
C GLN A 60 -13.23 -11.24 8.66
N GLU A 61 -13.24 -10.24 7.74
CA GLU A 61 -14.46 -9.89 6.99
C GLU A 61 -14.80 -10.90 5.88
N SER A 62 -13.79 -11.59 5.31
CA SER A 62 -13.98 -12.58 4.24
C SER A 62 -13.91 -14.02 4.72
N CYS A 63 -13.63 -14.25 6.01
CA CYS A 63 -13.45 -15.59 6.60
C CYS A 63 -12.48 -16.46 5.77
N LEU A 64 -11.35 -15.88 5.36
CA LEU A 64 -10.42 -16.52 4.44
C LEU A 64 -9.91 -17.88 4.98
N LYS A 65 -9.69 -18.80 4.07
CA LYS A 65 -9.06 -20.08 4.41
C LYS A 65 -7.68 -19.87 5.03
N LYS A 66 -6.93 -18.87 4.55
CA LYS A 66 -5.65 -18.42 5.11
C LYS A 66 -5.28 -17.03 4.59
N ALA A 67 -4.59 -16.27 5.43
CA ALA A 67 -4.00 -14.99 5.06
C ALA A 67 -2.54 -14.93 5.49
N TYR A 68 -1.67 -14.57 4.55
CA TYR A 68 -0.24 -14.32 4.78
C TYR A 68 0.04 -12.82 4.65
N CYS A 69 0.79 -12.29 5.60
CA CYS A 69 1.34 -10.93 5.55
C CYS A 69 2.86 -11.04 5.35
N ILE A 70 3.36 -10.60 4.20
CA ILE A 70 4.78 -10.65 3.85
C ILE A 70 5.35 -9.25 3.99
N GLU A 71 6.33 -9.06 4.88
CA GLU A 71 6.86 -7.74 5.18
C GLU A 71 8.38 -7.78 5.39
N PRO A 72 9.18 -7.03 4.63
CA PRO A 72 10.63 -7.03 4.77
C PRO A 72 11.16 -6.17 5.94
N ALA A 73 10.39 -5.17 6.42
CA ALA A 73 10.77 -4.36 7.57
C ALA A 73 10.53 -5.14 8.86
N SER A 74 11.60 -5.42 9.62
CA SER A 74 11.54 -6.33 10.78
C SER A 74 10.58 -5.86 11.86
N ALA A 75 10.62 -4.57 12.21
CA ALA A 75 9.75 -4.01 13.25
C ALA A 75 8.26 -4.03 12.82
N MET A 76 7.95 -3.80 11.53
CA MET A 76 6.59 -3.96 11.02
C MET A 76 6.12 -5.41 11.07
N CYS A 77 7.00 -6.34 10.67
CA CYS A 77 6.69 -7.77 10.71
C CYS A 77 6.47 -8.27 12.15
N GLU A 78 7.22 -7.76 13.13
CA GLU A 78 6.99 -8.06 14.54
C GLU A 78 5.60 -7.63 14.99
N GLU A 79 5.13 -6.44 14.58
CA GLU A 79 3.76 -5.99 14.85
C GLU A 79 2.72 -6.92 14.20
N ALA A 80 2.92 -7.28 12.92
CA ALA A 80 2.05 -8.23 12.23
C ALA A 80 2.00 -9.60 12.91
N SER A 81 3.12 -10.05 13.49
CA SER A 81 3.23 -11.36 14.17
C SER A 81 2.42 -11.44 15.47
N LYS A 82 1.99 -10.31 16.03
CA LYS A 82 1.09 -10.27 17.20
C LYS A 82 -0.36 -10.60 16.86
N LEU A 83 -0.71 -10.54 15.57
CA LEU A 83 -2.06 -10.84 15.09
C LEU A 83 -2.24 -12.33 14.89
N THR A 84 -3.20 -12.94 15.59
CA THR A 84 -3.35 -14.40 15.66
C THR A 84 -4.12 -15.01 14.49
N ASN A 85 -4.85 -14.20 13.74
CA ASN A 85 -5.68 -14.64 12.60
C ASN A 85 -4.95 -14.62 11.26
N ILE A 86 -3.71 -14.16 11.21
CA ILE A 86 -2.88 -14.15 10.01
C ILE A 86 -1.54 -14.85 10.26
N THR A 87 -0.81 -15.13 9.19
CA THR A 87 0.57 -15.64 9.28
C THR A 87 1.51 -14.58 8.75
N ALA A 88 2.23 -13.91 9.64
CA ALA A 88 3.28 -12.97 9.27
C ALA A 88 4.56 -13.71 8.85
N ILE A 89 5.19 -13.28 7.76
CA ILE A 89 6.46 -13.81 7.25
C ILE A 89 7.39 -12.62 7.01
N CYS A 90 8.48 -12.55 7.79
CA CYS A 90 9.47 -11.51 7.66
C CYS A 90 10.40 -11.82 6.48
N GLY A 91 10.24 -11.08 5.40
CA GLY A 91 11.00 -11.28 4.17
C GLY A 91 10.40 -10.52 2.99
N ASP A 92 11.08 -10.55 1.88
CA ASP A 92 10.63 -9.90 0.65
C ASP A 92 9.74 -10.82 -0.20
N ALA A 93 9.14 -10.22 -1.23
CA ALA A 93 8.24 -10.90 -2.17
C ALA A 93 8.90 -12.08 -2.89
N HIS A 94 10.16 -11.94 -3.33
CA HIS A 94 10.88 -12.99 -4.06
C HIS A 94 11.21 -14.18 -3.16
N THR A 95 11.65 -13.90 -1.93
CA THR A 95 11.91 -14.93 -0.91
C THR A 95 10.64 -15.73 -0.61
N PHE A 96 9.49 -15.05 -0.45
CA PHE A 96 8.22 -15.75 -0.26
C PHE A 96 7.85 -16.63 -1.45
N LEU A 97 7.91 -16.09 -2.68
CA LEU A 97 7.57 -16.86 -3.89
C LEU A 97 8.47 -18.08 -4.08
N ALA A 98 9.74 -18.01 -3.68
CA ALA A 98 10.66 -19.15 -3.73
C ALA A 98 10.24 -20.32 -2.83
N THR A 99 9.43 -20.10 -1.80
CA THR A 99 8.88 -21.18 -0.95
C THR A 99 7.85 -22.06 -1.66
N LYS A 100 7.30 -21.58 -2.80
CA LYS A 100 6.21 -22.22 -3.54
C LYS A 100 4.95 -22.47 -2.71
N THR A 101 4.76 -21.71 -1.65
CA THR A 101 3.53 -21.72 -0.84
C THR A 101 2.33 -21.40 -1.73
N PRO A 102 1.28 -22.25 -1.76
CA PRO A 102 0.14 -22.03 -2.63
C PRO A 102 -0.71 -20.83 -2.16
N PHE A 103 -1.26 -20.10 -3.12
CA PHE A 103 -2.19 -18.99 -2.88
C PHE A 103 -3.17 -18.84 -4.06
N THR A 104 -4.29 -18.16 -3.82
CA THR A 104 -5.31 -17.89 -4.85
C THR A 104 -5.44 -16.40 -5.15
N LYS A 105 -5.04 -15.56 -4.21
CA LYS A 105 -5.14 -14.10 -4.30
C LYS A 105 -3.85 -13.46 -3.82
N ILE A 106 -3.45 -12.37 -4.51
CA ILE A 106 -2.35 -11.52 -4.09
C ILE A 106 -2.84 -10.07 -3.99
N LEU A 107 -2.43 -9.41 -2.91
CA LEU A 107 -2.57 -7.96 -2.71
C LEU A 107 -1.19 -7.31 -2.70
N LEU A 108 -1.08 -6.16 -3.39
CA LEU A 108 0.07 -5.26 -3.39
C LEU A 108 -0.46 -3.85 -3.17
N LYS A 109 -0.54 -3.42 -1.91
CA LYS A 109 -1.07 -2.09 -1.57
C LYS A 109 0.09 -1.14 -1.25
N GLU A 110 0.31 -0.14 -2.11
CA GLU A 110 1.36 0.89 -1.96
C GLU A 110 2.78 0.33 -1.86
N VAL A 111 3.07 -0.78 -2.52
CA VAL A 111 4.36 -1.48 -2.42
C VAL A 111 5.02 -1.77 -3.76
N ILE A 112 4.25 -1.74 -4.86
CA ILE A 112 4.73 -2.20 -6.17
C ILE A 112 5.96 -1.44 -6.69
N HIS A 113 6.08 -0.17 -6.37
CA HIS A 113 7.22 0.67 -6.74
C HIS A 113 8.52 0.28 -6.00
N HIS A 114 8.42 -0.52 -4.94
CA HIS A 114 9.55 -1.05 -4.19
C HIS A 114 9.99 -2.44 -4.64
N ILE A 115 9.21 -3.13 -5.49
CA ILE A 115 9.56 -4.49 -5.96
C ILE A 115 10.56 -4.37 -7.11
N PRO A 116 11.79 -4.90 -6.95
CA PRO A 116 12.76 -4.97 -8.04
C PRO A 116 12.38 -6.06 -9.03
N GLU A 117 12.98 -6.04 -10.23
CA GLU A 117 12.82 -7.09 -11.25
C GLU A 117 11.35 -7.50 -11.48
N ARG A 118 10.46 -6.51 -11.58
CA ARG A 118 8.99 -6.71 -11.66
C ARG A 118 8.57 -7.70 -12.74
N GLU A 119 9.24 -7.72 -13.90
CA GLU A 119 8.89 -8.68 -14.96
C GLU A 119 9.10 -10.15 -14.52
N ALA A 120 10.19 -10.44 -13.81
CA ALA A 120 10.45 -11.76 -13.27
C ALA A 120 9.44 -12.10 -12.15
N PHE A 121 9.10 -11.12 -11.33
CA PHE A 121 8.07 -11.24 -10.30
C PHE A 121 6.71 -11.58 -10.92
N TRP A 122 6.24 -10.84 -11.95
CA TRP A 122 4.96 -11.12 -12.62
C TRP A 122 4.91 -12.51 -13.24
N LYS A 123 5.99 -12.96 -13.91
CA LYS A 123 6.07 -14.31 -14.50
C LYS A 123 5.94 -15.38 -13.42
N THR A 124 6.59 -15.19 -12.29
CA THR A 124 6.51 -16.13 -11.16
C THR A 124 5.11 -16.17 -10.57
N VAL A 125 4.52 -15.00 -10.31
CA VAL A 125 3.14 -14.88 -9.80
C VAL A 125 2.15 -15.52 -10.77
N HIS A 126 2.27 -15.23 -12.08
CA HIS A 126 1.38 -15.84 -13.09
C HIS A 126 1.50 -17.37 -13.08
N THR A 127 2.71 -17.91 -12.95
CA THR A 127 2.91 -19.37 -12.90
C THR A 127 2.25 -20.00 -11.67
N MET A 128 2.36 -19.35 -10.50
CA MET A 128 1.87 -19.89 -9.24
C MET A 128 0.37 -19.71 -9.01
N LEU A 129 -0.23 -18.63 -9.52
CA LEU A 129 -1.68 -18.41 -9.39
C LEU A 129 -2.46 -19.54 -10.11
N PRO A 130 -3.54 -20.04 -9.53
CA PRO A 130 -4.45 -20.95 -10.23
C PRO A 130 -5.21 -20.22 -11.34
N HIS A 131 -5.86 -20.98 -12.23
CA HIS A 131 -6.82 -20.42 -13.20
C HIS A 131 -7.87 -19.61 -12.44
N ARG A 132 -8.19 -18.41 -12.91
CA ARG A 132 -9.04 -17.39 -12.26
C ARG A 132 -8.48 -16.83 -10.93
N GLY A 133 -7.25 -17.17 -10.58
CA GLY A 133 -6.55 -16.49 -9.50
C GLY A 133 -6.34 -15.00 -9.81
N LYS A 134 -6.42 -14.15 -8.82
CA LYS A 134 -6.36 -12.70 -8.98
C LYS A 134 -5.20 -12.07 -8.24
N LEU A 135 -4.65 -11.02 -8.83
CA LEU A 135 -3.71 -10.11 -8.22
C LEU A 135 -4.32 -8.71 -8.24
N LEU A 136 -4.24 -7.99 -7.13
CA LEU A 136 -4.66 -6.60 -7.01
C LEU A 136 -3.47 -5.72 -6.63
N ILE A 137 -3.22 -4.70 -7.44
CA ILE A 137 -2.34 -3.60 -7.09
C ILE A 137 -3.20 -2.41 -6.69
N ILE A 138 -2.91 -1.81 -5.55
CA ILE A 138 -3.45 -0.51 -5.16
C ILE A 138 -2.30 0.47 -5.12
N THR A 139 -2.40 1.53 -5.89
CA THR A 139 -1.36 2.56 -5.99
C THR A 139 -2.00 3.94 -6.18
N ARG A 140 -1.21 4.99 -6.23
CA ARG A 140 -1.68 6.36 -6.46
C ARG A 140 -1.22 6.90 -7.82
N PRO A 141 -1.92 7.89 -8.37
CA PRO A 141 -1.41 8.61 -9.55
C PRO A 141 -0.12 9.36 -9.20
N GLN A 142 0.71 9.64 -10.20
CA GLN A 142 1.95 10.41 -10.03
C GLN A 142 1.71 11.79 -9.40
N HIS A 143 0.56 12.40 -9.67
CA HIS A 143 0.16 13.68 -9.11
C HIS A 143 -0.95 13.47 -8.08
N VAL A 144 -0.57 13.44 -6.81
CA VAL A 144 -1.51 13.29 -5.69
C VAL A 144 -2.18 14.62 -5.34
N ALA A 145 -3.44 14.53 -4.91
CA ALA A 145 -4.19 15.70 -4.42
C ALA A 145 -3.89 16.03 -2.94
N PHE A 146 -2.93 15.38 -2.34
CA PHE A 146 -2.55 15.64 -0.96
C PHE A 146 -2.00 17.05 -0.77
N PRO A 147 -2.30 17.69 0.36
CA PRO A 147 -1.83 19.04 0.68
C PRO A 147 -0.35 19.02 1.09
N PHE A 148 0.50 18.53 0.18
CA PHE A 148 1.94 18.58 0.32
C PHE A 148 2.49 19.93 -0.12
N PHE A 149 3.63 20.33 0.44
CA PHE A 149 4.44 21.41 -0.10
C PHE A 149 5.05 21.03 -1.45
N LYS A 150 5.44 22.00 -2.24
CA LYS A 150 5.84 21.81 -3.64
C LYS A 150 6.94 20.76 -3.82
N ALA A 151 8.02 20.85 -3.04
CA ALA A 151 9.13 19.91 -3.15
C ALA A 151 8.74 18.45 -2.83
N ALA A 152 7.81 18.25 -1.88
CA ALA A 152 7.29 16.92 -1.56
C ALA A 152 6.42 16.36 -2.70
N LYS A 153 5.58 17.19 -3.36
CA LYS A 153 4.83 16.78 -4.56
C LYS A 153 5.76 16.35 -5.69
N GLU A 154 6.83 17.10 -5.91
CA GLU A 154 7.82 16.77 -6.93
C GLU A 154 8.61 15.49 -6.60
N ALA A 155 8.97 15.27 -5.33
CA ALA A 155 9.64 14.05 -4.88
C ALA A 155 8.74 12.82 -5.09
N PHE A 156 7.47 12.91 -4.67
CA PHE A 156 6.49 11.86 -4.88
C PHE A 156 6.34 11.53 -6.38
N ALA A 157 6.11 12.55 -7.22
CA ALA A 157 5.90 12.35 -8.66
C ALA A 157 7.11 11.70 -9.36
N ARG A 158 8.34 11.97 -8.90
CA ARG A 158 9.56 11.33 -9.46
C ARG A 158 9.67 9.86 -9.09
N ASN A 159 9.21 9.49 -7.89
CA ASN A 159 9.36 8.12 -7.37
C ASN A 159 8.17 7.22 -7.71
N GLN A 160 7.04 7.81 -8.11
CA GLN A 160 5.83 7.09 -8.45
C GLN A 160 5.79 6.74 -9.95
N PRO A 161 5.97 5.48 -10.36
CA PRO A 161 5.83 5.09 -11.76
C PRO A 161 4.40 5.31 -12.26
N PRO A 162 4.19 5.59 -13.55
CA PRO A 162 2.86 5.62 -14.13
C PRO A 162 2.22 4.23 -14.04
N HIS A 163 0.95 4.18 -13.68
CA HIS A 163 0.24 2.91 -13.48
C HIS A 163 0.09 2.10 -14.78
N GLU A 164 0.07 2.76 -15.92
CA GLU A 164 0.01 2.14 -17.25
C GLU A 164 1.22 1.22 -17.49
N LEU A 165 2.36 1.50 -16.85
CA LEU A 165 3.53 0.62 -16.89
C LEU A 165 3.22 -0.75 -16.26
N PHE A 166 2.53 -0.76 -15.11
CA PHE A 166 2.17 -2.01 -14.44
C PHE A 166 1.13 -2.79 -15.25
N GLU A 167 0.14 -2.08 -15.83
CA GLU A 167 -0.85 -2.71 -16.70
C GLU A 167 -0.22 -3.38 -17.91
N SER A 168 0.70 -2.69 -18.59
CA SER A 168 1.41 -3.23 -19.76
C SER A 168 2.17 -4.50 -19.41
N GLN A 169 2.98 -4.43 -18.33
CA GLN A 169 3.76 -5.57 -17.86
C GLN A 169 2.90 -6.78 -17.49
N LEU A 170 1.75 -6.54 -16.83
CA LEU A 170 0.82 -7.62 -16.48
C LEU A 170 0.16 -8.25 -17.72
N ARG A 171 -0.27 -7.43 -18.69
CA ARG A 171 -0.83 -7.93 -19.96
C ARG A 171 0.19 -8.74 -20.74
N GLU A 172 1.45 -8.28 -20.80
CA GLU A 172 2.55 -9.01 -21.45
C GLU A 172 2.85 -10.36 -20.77
N CYS A 173 2.58 -10.47 -19.48
CA CYS A 173 2.68 -11.74 -18.74
C CYS A 173 1.45 -12.64 -18.89
N GLY A 174 0.41 -12.23 -19.65
CA GLY A 174 -0.76 -13.07 -19.94
C GLY A 174 -1.95 -12.87 -19.02
N PHE A 175 -1.93 -11.86 -18.16
CA PHE A 175 -3.09 -11.51 -17.36
C PHE A 175 -4.15 -10.75 -18.16
N GLU A 176 -5.41 -10.93 -17.80
CA GLU A 176 -6.48 -10.00 -18.11
C GLU A 176 -6.46 -8.88 -17.05
N VAL A 177 -6.41 -7.62 -17.51
CA VAL A 177 -6.17 -6.48 -16.59
C VAL A 177 -7.30 -5.47 -16.72
N GLU A 178 -7.90 -5.17 -15.58
CA GLU A 178 -8.90 -4.11 -15.40
C GLU A 178 -8.35 -3.06 -14.43
N THR A 179 -8.62 -1.78 -14.70
CA THR A 179 -8.15 -0.66 -13.87
C THR A 179 -9.31 0.25 -13.53
N THR A 180 -9.45 0.56 -12.25
CA THR A 180 -10.46 1.49 -11.76
C THR A 180 -9.83 2.58 -10.88
N LEU A 181 -10.28 3.82 -11.04
CA LEU A 181 -9.94 4.92 -10.16
C LEU A 181 -11.05 5.08 -9.10
N ARG A 182 -10.65 5.11 -7.84
CA ARG A 182 -11.53 5.33 -6.69
C ARG A 182 -11.02 6.52 -5.89
N SER A 183 -11.92 7.38 -5.48
CA SER A 183 -11.58 8.56 -4.68
C SER A 183 -12.30 8.51 -3.35
N HIS A 184 -11.60 8.82 -2.28
CA HIS A 184 -12.19 9.00 -0.96
C HIS A 184 -11.76 10.35 -0.39
N THR A 185 -12.73 11.09 0.16
CA THR A 185 -12.47 12.38 0.81
C THR A 185 -12.59 12.22 2.32
N PHE A 186 -11.61 12.72 3.04
CA PHE A 186 -11.63 12.77 4.50
C PHE A 186 -11.05 14.09 4.98
N THR A 187 -11.44 14.49 6.20
CA THR A 187 -11.00 15.75 6.81
C THR A 187 -10.08 15.46 7.98
N LEU A 188 -8.93 16.12 8.03
CA LEU A 188 -8.01 16.10 9.16
C LEU A 188 -7.83 17.50 9.74
N SER A 189 -7.51 17.61 11.04
CA SER A 189 -6.98 18.85 11.57
C SER A 189 -5.60 19.15 10.97
N LYS A 190 -5.24 20.43 10.83
CA LYS A 190 -3.90 20.84 10.40
C LYS A 190 -2.81 20.23 11.26
N GLU A 191 -2.99 20.27 12.59
CA GLU A 191 -2.05 19.69 13.55
C GLU A 191 -1.77 18.21 13.24
N ARG A 192 -2.82 17.45 12.95
CA ARG A 192 -2.69 16.03 12.61
C ARG A 192 -1.92 15.85 11.31
N TRP A 193 -2.23 16.65 10.28
CA TRP A 193 -1.52 16.59 9.02
C TRP A 193 -0.04 16.96 9.18
N TYR A 194 0.27 18.00 9.95
CA TYR A 194 1.63 18.41 10.21
C TYR A 194 2.42 17.39 11.04
N GLU A 195 1.77 16.75 12.02
CA GLU A 195 2.34 15.61 12.75
C GLU A 195 2.76 14.50 11.79
N MET A 196 1.90 14.12 10.85
CA MET A 196 2.21 13.10 9.85
C MET A 196 3.40 13.49 8.98
N LEU A 197 3.49 14.74 8.53
CA LEU A 197 4.63 15.25 7.76
C LEU A 197 5.94 15.18 8.57
N ARG A 198 5.94 15.64 9.83
CA ARG A 198 7.09 15.59 10.74
C ARG A 198 7.59 14.17 10.95
N HIS A 199 6.69 13.23 11.03
CA HIS A 199 7.02 11.80 11.14
C HIS A 199 7.32 11.13 9.79
N ARG A 200 7.30 11.89 8.70
CA ARG A 200 7.58 11.36 7.34
C ARG A 200 6.78 10.09 7.06
N PHE A 201 5.45 10.17 7.22
CA PHE A 201 4.56 9.02 7.12
C PHE A 201 4.64 8.27 5.77
N MET A 202 5.12 8.93 4.72
CA MET A 202 5.46 8.33 3.43
C MET A 202 6.97 8.30 3.22
N SER A 203 7.48 7.27 2.57
CA SER A 203 8.91 7.10 2.27
C SER A 203 9.50 8.26 1.45
N ASP A 204 8.70 8.87 0.58
CA ASP A 204 9.10 10.03 -0.23
C ASP A 204 9.43 11.27 0.61
N LEU A 205 8.91 11.35 1.83
CA LEU A 205 9.23 12.42 2.77
C LEU A 205 10.55 12.19 3.50
N GLY A 206 11.08 10.98 3.47
CA GLY A 206 12.32 10.60 4.16
C GLY A 206 13.59 11.26 3.62
N VAL A 207 13.51 11.95 2.47
CA VAL A 207 14.63 12.67 1.87
C VAL A 207 14.81 14.09 2.42
N PHE A 208 13.80 14.63 3.12
CA PHE A 208 13.81 16.00 3.64
C PHE A 208 14.34 16.05 5.07
N SER A 209 15.11 17.08 5.39
CA SER A 209 15.52 17.41 6.78
C SER A 209 14.35 17.92 7.61
N ASP A 210 14.54 18.05 8.92
CA ASP A 210 13.51 18.60 9.79
C ASP A 210 13.22 20.07 9.46
N GLU A 211 14.25 20.84 9.10
CA GLU A 211 14.13 22.23 8.66
C GLU A 211 13.31 22.34 7.38
N GLU A 212 13.58 21.49 6.38
CA GLU A 212 12.84 21.46 5.12
C GLU A 212 11.37 21.06 5.31
N ILE A 213 11.08 20.13 6.23
CA ILE A 213 9.70 19.78 6.60
C ILE A 213 8.99 20.99 7.25
N GLU A 214 9.64 21.70 8.19
CA GLU A 214 9.03 22.89 8.82
C GLU A 214 8.84 24.04 7.82
N GLU A 215 9.74 24.22 6.86
CA GLU A 215 9.55 25.17 5.76
C GLU A 215 8.37 24.78 4.87
N GLY A 216 8.27 23.49 4.55
CA GLY A 216 7.15 22.95 3.79
C GLY A 216 5.80 23.11 4.52
N ILE A 217 5.78 22.96 5.84
CA ILE A 217 4.57 23.19 6.65
C ILE A 217 4.16 24.68 6.57
N ARG A 218 5.11 25.62 6.64
CA ARG A 218 4.82 27.07 6.46
C ARG A 218 4.23 27.35 5.07
N GLU A 219 4.77 26.73 4.02
CA GLU A 219 4.20 26.83 2.67
C GLU A 219 2.75 26.35 2.61
N ILE A 220 2.44 25.25 3.30
CA ILE A 220 1.06 24.73 3.38
C ILE A 220 0.17 25.71 4.15
N GLU A 221 0.62 26.28 5.26
CA GLU A 221 -0.14 27.23 6.07
C GLU A 221 -0.57 28.48 5.30
N GLU A 222 0.27 28.97 4.41
CA GLU A 222 -0.05 30.10 3.54
C GLU A 222 -1.23 29.82 2.60
N ASN A 223 -1.42 28.55 2.21
CA ASN A 223 -2.46 28.12 1.28
C ASN A 223 -3.75 27.62 1.97
N TYR A 224 -3.68 27.25 3.24
CA TYR A 224 -4.81 26.69 4.00
C TYR A 224 -5.10 27.52 5.24
N THR A 225 -6.13 28.36 5.17
CA THR A 225 -6.51 29.27 6.26
C THR A 225 -7.41 28.66 7.34
N ARG A 226 -8.06 27.51 7.05
CA ARG A 226 -8.95 26.82 7.98
C ARG A 226 -8.14 25.91 8.92
N GLU A 227 -8.70 25.61 10.10
CA GLU A 227 -8.13 24.68 11.09
C GLU A 227 -8.13 23.21 10.64
N SER A 228 -8.91 22.89 9.63
CA SER A 228 -9.02 21.55 9.04
C SER A 228 -8.71 21.58 7.54
N ILE A 229 -8.22 20.46 7.05
CA ILE A 229 -7.89 20.26 5.65
C ILE A 229 -8.70 19.09 5.12
N ASP A 230 -9.43 19.33 4.01
CA ASP A 230 -10.08 18.26 3.26
C ASP A 230 -9.05 17.63 2.33
N ILE A 231 -8.89 16.32 2.47
CA ILE A 231 -7.91 15.52 1.72
C ILE A 231 -8.67 14.59 0.80
N ILE A 232 -8.32 14.62 -0.48
CA ILE A 232 -8.82 13.67 -1.47
C ILE A 232 -7.73 12.65 -1.73
N ASP A 233 -7.99 11.39 -1.41
CA ASP A 233 -7.10 10.28 -1.76
C ASP A 233 -7.64 9.57 -3.01
N ASN A 234 -6.90 9.69 -4.09
CA ASN A 234 -7.19 9.02 -5.35
C ASN A 234 -6.39 7.72 -5.42
N LEU A 235 -7.07 6.59 -5.38
CA LEU A 235 -6.46 5.28 -5.45
C LEU A 235 -6.76 4.62 -6.80
N ILE A 236 -5.74 4.04 -7.40
CA ILE A 236 -5.82 3.26 -8.63
C ILE A 236 -5.79 1.77 -8.23
N PHE A 237 -6.85 1.06 -8.58
CA PHE A 237 -7.00 -0.37 -8.39
C PHE A 237 -6.75 -1.07 -9.72
N ILE A 238 -5.69 -1.85 -9.81
CA ILE A 238 -5.33 -2.64 -10.99
C ILE A 238 -5.54 -4.11 -10.66
N THR A 239 -6.62 -4.68 -11.17
CA THR A 239 -6.97 -6.08 -10.97
C THR A 239 -6.49 -6.90 -12.15
N ALA A 240 -5.62 -7.88 -11.89
CA ALA A 240 -5.08 -8.80 -12.89
C ALA A 240 -5.58 -10.23 -12.63
N THR A 241 -6.27 -10.82 -13.60
CA THR A 241 -6.85 -12.15 -13.51
C THR A 241 -6.09 -13.12 -14.41
N LYS A 242 -5.68 -14.28 -13.89
CA LYS A 242 -5.09 -15.36 -14.69
C LYS A 242 -6.19 -16.08 -15.47
N LYS A 243 -6.03 -16.14 -16.80
CA LYS A 243 -6.89 -16.92 -17.70
C LYS A 243 -6.69 -18.41 -17.54
#